data_2d90cdda2fe65980939eaca9221f14d7
#
_entry.id   2d90cdda2fe65980939eaca9221f14d7
#
_cell.length_a   1.000
_cell.length_b   1.000
_cell.length_c   1.000
_cell.angle_alpha   90.00
_cell.angle_beta   90.00
_cell.angle_gamma   90.00
#
_symmetry.space_group_name_H-M   'P 1'
#
loop_
_entity.id
_entity.type
_entity.pdbx_description
1 polymer ?
#
loop_
_entity_poly.entity_id
_entity_poly.type
_entity_poly.pdbx_seq_one_letter_code
_entity_poly.pdbx_strand_id
1 'polypeptide(L)'
;MPSVNPSMVPVQAHVPRGPAAANGPRRLFVVLEQACLEAYKVSKPSNSRNGREGEAKYTLLNCDDHQGILAKTGRDIADARPDITHQCLLTLLDSPLNKAGRLQVYIHTVKGTLIEVNPHVRIPRTFKRFSGLMGQLMMFTSFFAHTR
;
A
#
# COMPACT_ATOMS: atom_id res chain seq x y z
N MET A 1 -34.48 10.37 11.20
CA MET A 1 -33.20 10.09 10.52
C MET A 1 -32.15 10.94 11.22
N PRO A 2 -31.11 10.38 11.81
CA PRO A 2 -30.04 11.20 12.36
C PRO A 2 -29.37 11.97 11.21
N SER A 3 -29.29 13.28 11.32
CA SER A 3 -28.60 14.13 10.37
C SER A 3 -27.11 13.81 10.42
N VAL A 4 -26.61 13.18 9.37
CA VAL A 4 -25.17 12.92 9.25
C VAL A 4 -24.49 14.28 9.10
N ASN A 5 -23.61 14.60 10.02
CA ASN A 5 -22.83 15.84 9.96
C ASN A 5 -21.99 15.83 8.66
N PRO A 6 -22.23 16.74 7.69
CA PRO A 6 -21.57 16.70 6.39
C PRO A 6 -20.05 16.84 6.47
N SER A 7 -19.51 17.36 7.58
CA SER A 7 -18.06 17.42 7.80
C SER A 7 -17.40 16.08 8.16
N MET A 8 -18.20 15.07 8.48
CA MET A 8 -17.70 13.71 8.78
C MET A 8 -17.80 12.74 7.61
N VAL A 9 -18.52 13.12 6.55
CA VAL A 9 -18.56 12.31 5.33
C VAL A 9 -17.36 12.72 4.49
N PRO A 10 -16.45 11.79 4.14
CA PRO A 10 -15.37 12.11 3.21
C PRO A 10 -16.00 12.61 1.90
N VAL A 11 -15.66 13.82 1.48
CA VAL A 11 -16.08 14.31 0.16
C VAL A 11 -15.50 13.33 -0.85
N GLN A 12 -16.38 12.71 -1.62
CA GLN A 12 -15.96 11.73 -2.61
C GLN A 12 -15.16 12.46 -3.68
N ALA A 13 -13.85 12.44 -3.52
CA ALA A 13 -12.95 13.06 -4.47
C ALA A 13 -12.88 12.18 -5.71
N HIS A 14 -13.87 12.31 -6.58
CA HIS A 14 -13.69 11.88 -7.95
C HIS A 14 -12.54 12.68 -8.53
N VAL A 15 -11.44 12.01 -8.87
CA VAL A 15 -10.32 12.66 -9.55
C VAL A 15 -10.79 13.01 -10.96
N PRO A 16 -11.11 14.26 -11.27
CA PRO A 16 -11.52 14.61 -12.62
C PRO A 16 -10.34 14.34 -13.55
N ARG A 17 -10.55 13.53 -14.55
CA ARG A 17 -9.57 13.24 -15.61
C ARG A 17 -9.95 14.06 -16.85
N GLY A 18 -8.96 14.63 -17.53
CA GLY A 18 -9.17 15.41 -18.74
C GLY A 18 -9.41 16.90 -18.52
N PRO A 19 -10.04 17.61 -19.46
CA PRO A 19 -10.20 19.08 -19.42
C PRO A 19 -10.92 19.61 -18.19
N ALA A 20 -11.80 18.83 -17.57
CA ALA A 20 -12.48 19.20 -16.33
C ALA A 20 -11.51 19.32 -15.12
N ALA A 21 -10.34 18.71 -15.21
CA ALA A 21 -9.33 18.82 -14.15
C ALA A 21 -8.66 20.19 -14.11
N ALA A 22 -8.62 20.90 -15.23
CA ALA A 22 -7.99 22.21 -15.33
C ALA A 22 -8.77 23.32 -14.58
N ASN A 23 -10.08 23.15 -14.45
CA ASN A 23 -10.98 24.14 -13.82
C ASN A 23 -11.43 23.75 -12.40
N GLY A 24 -10.93 22.63 -11.89
CA GLY A 24 -11.24 22.17 -10.54
C GLY A 24 -10.38 22.85 -9.45
N PRO A 25 -10.72 22.66 -8.16
CA PRO A 25 -9.91 23.17 -7.08
C PRO A 25 -8.50 22.56 -7.15
N ARG A 26 -7.49 23.39 -6.89
CA ARG A 26 -6.08 22.96 -6.89
C ARG A 26 -5.89 21.79 -5.93
N ARG A 27 -5.20 20.76 -6.39
CA ARG A 27 -4.81 19.57 -5.60
C ARG A 27 -3.31 19.52 -5.43
N LEU A 28 -2.91 19.00 -4.29
CA LEU A 28 -1.53 18.60 -4.04
C LEU A 28 -1.36 17.14 -4.45
N PHE A 29 -0.36 16.87 -5.25
CA PHE A 29 0.07 15.51 -5.61
C PHE A 29 1.30 15.16 -4.80
N VAL A 30 1.26 14.07 -4.07
CA VAL A 30 2.38 13.56 -3.28
C VAL A 30 2.77 12.19 -3.83
N VAL A 31 4.02 12.05 -4.19
CA VAL A 31 4.60 10.77 -4.64
C VAL A 31 5.56 10.27 -3.57
N LEU A 32 5.27 9.11 -3.01
CA LEU A 32 6.19 8.40 -2.11
C LEU A 32 7.11 7.56 -2.99
N GLU A 33 8.30 8.07 -3.25
CA GLU A 33 9.29 7.39 -4.08
C GLU A 33 10.12 6.38 -3.31
N GLN A 34 10.69 5.40 -4.02
CA GLN A 34 11.54 4.35 -3.47
C GLN A 34 10.86 3.56 -2.34
N ALA A 35 9.54 3.39 -2.44
CA ALA A 35 8.80 2.65 -1.43
C ALA A 35 9.14 1.16 -1.46
N CYS A 36 9.51 0.63 -0.31
CA CYS A 36 9.88 -0.77 -0.13
C CYS A 36 8.61 -1.63 0.08
N LEU A 37 7.82 -1.80 -0.97
CA LEU A 37 6.63 -2.66 -0.96
C LEU A 37 6.88 -3.87 -1.86
N GLU A 38 7.31 -4.96 -1.26
CA GLU A 38 7.65 -6.18 -1.95
C GLU A 38 7.01 -7.39 -1.27
N ALA A 39 6.24 -8.18 -2.03
CA ALA A 39 5.66 -9.41 -1.52
C ALA A 39 6.68 -10.54 -1.54
N TYR A 40 6.75 -11.25 -0.43
CA TYR A 40 7.56 -12.44 -0.27
C TYR A 40 6.69 -13.67 0.00
N LYS A 41 6.95 -14.75 -0.71
CA LYS A 41 6.25 -16.03 -0.52
C LYS A 41 6.85 -16.77 0.67
N VAL A 42 6.08 -16.92 1.74
CA VAL A 42 6.46 -17.75 2.88
C VAL A 42 6.10 -19.20 2.58
N SER A 43 7.09 -20.01 2.25
CA SER A 43 6.93 -21.45 2.18
C SER A 43 6.93 -22.00 3.61
N LYS A 44 5.78 -22.38 4.14
CA LYS A 44 5.75 -23.21 5.34
C LYS A 44 6.23 -24.62 4.92
N PRO A 45 7.18 -25.23 5.64
CA PRO A 45 7.46 -26.64 5.45
C PRO A 45 6.15 -27.40 5.73
N SER A 46 5.67 -28.13 4.74
CA SER A 46 4.46 -28.92 4.83
C SER A 46 4.69 -30.10 5.76
N ASN A 47 4.46 -29.92 7.07
CA ASN A 47 4.36 -31.00 8.02
C ASN A 47 2.93 -31.51 8.15
N SER A 48 2.18 -31.43 7.07
CA SER A 48 0.80 -31.91 7.01
C SER A 48 0.79 -33.30 6.40
N ARG A 49 0.50 -34.29 7.24
CA ARG A 49 0.23 -35.70 6.87
C ARG A 49 -0.99 -35.87 5.93
N ASN A 50 -1.64 -34.83 5.51
CA ASN A 50 -2.86 -34.84 4.72
C ASN A 50 -2.73 -33.99 3.45
N GLY A 51 -1.82 -34.28 2.55
CA GLY A 51 -1.80 -33.97 1.12
C GLY A 51 -2.54 -32.70 0.57
N ARG A 52 -2.95 -31.75 1.42
CA ARG A 52 -3.46 -30.46 0.98
C ARG A 52 -2.28 -29.54 0.79
N GLU A 53 -2.01 -29.18 -0.45
CA GLU A 53 -1.11 -28.09 -0.78
C GLU A 53 -1.48 -26.88 0.06
N GLY A 54 -0.61 -26.52 1.02
CA GLY A 54 -0.83 -25.36 1.86
C GLY A 54 -0.84 -24.12 0.99
N GLU A 55 -1.94 -23.39 1.05
CA GLU A 55 -2.12 -22.11 0.36
C GLU A 55 -0.88 -21.22 0.58
N ALA A 56 -0.22 -20.82 -0.50
CA ALA A 56 0.99 -20.02 -0.44
C ALA A 56 0.68 -18.68 0.23
N LYS A 57 1.21 -18.48 1.44
CA LYS A 57 1.00 -17.24 2.16
C LYS A 57 2.05 -16.22 1.72
N TYR A 58 1.57 -15.11 1.19
CA TYR A 58 2.42 -13.97 0.87
C TYR A 58 2.43 -12.99 2.03
N THR A 59 3.59 -12.44 2.32
CA THR A 59 3.78 -11.40 3.32
C THR A 59 4.64 -10.29 2.72
N LEU A 60 4.52 -9.10 3.28
CA LEU A 60 5.35 -7.98 2.87
C LEU A 60 6.77 -8.17 3.41
N LEU A 61 7.78 -7.99 2.56
CA LEU A 61 9.19 -8.04 2.97
C LEU A 61 9.45 -6.91 3.98
N ASN A 62 9.95 -7.30 5.15
CA ASN A 62 10.13 -6.41 6.30
C ASN A 62 11.47 -6.72 6.98
N CYS A 63 12.20 -5.70 7.37
CA CYS A 63 13.49 -5.83 8.02
C CYS A 63 13.43 -6.58 9.37
N ASP A 64 12.32 -6.50 10.09
CA ASP A 64 12.20 -7.13 11.41
C ASP A 64 12.01 -8.65 11.31
N ASP A 65 11.17 -9.10 10.37
CA ASP A 65 10.78 -10.50 10.24
C ASP A 65 11.68 -11.29 9.26
N HIS A 66 12.40 -10.60 8.36
CA HIS A 66 13.08 -11.23 7.22
C HIS A 66 14.59 -10.94 7.16
N GLN A 67 15.22 -10.65 8.29
CA GLN A 67 16.67 -10.35 8.37
C GLN A 67 17.54 -11.43 7.71
N GLY A 68 17.23 -12.70 7.95
CA GLY A 68 17.98 -13.83 7.39
C GLY A 68 17.89 -13.90 5.85
N ILE A 69 16.77 -13.48 5.27
CA ILE A 69 16.57 -13.45 3.81
C ILE A 69 17.34 -12.27 3.21
N LEU A 70 17.27 -11.11 3.86
CA LEU A 70 17.99 -9.91 3.43
C LEU A 70 19.50 -10.14 3.45
N ALA A 71 20.01 -10.76 4.52
CA ALA A 71 21.42 -11.12 4.62
C ALA A 71 21.86 -12.09 3.51
N LYS A 72 21.06 -13.11 3.20
CA LYS A 72 21.36 -14.08 2.14
C LYS A 72 21.35 -13.47 0.74
N THR A 73 20.51 -12.45 0.51
CA THR A 73 20.40 -11.76 -0.78
C THR A 73 21.37 -10.58 -0.90
N GLY A 74 22.15 -10.28 0.13
CA GLY A 74 23.07 -9.14 0.15
C GLY A 74 22.40 -7.78 0.14
N ARG A 75 21.10 -7.73 0.50
CA ARG A 75 20.34 -6.48 0.57
C ARG A 75 20.50 -5.83 1.93
N ASP A 76 20.58 -4.49 1.92
CA ASP A 76 20.61 -3.72 3.16
C ASP A 76 19.26 -3.83 3.89
N ILE A 77 19.32 -3.96 5.20
CA ILE A 77 18.13 -3.93 6.08
C ILE A 77 17.36 -2.62 5.90
N ALA A 78 18.07 -1.53 5.64
CA ALA A 78 17.48 -0.22 5.39
C ALA A 78 16.56 -0.20 4.15
N ASP A 79 16.78 -1.08 3.19
CA ASP A 79 15.98 -1.17 1.97
C ASP A 79 14.65 -1.90 2.14
N ALA A 80 14.41 -2.50 3.30
CA ALA A 80 13.20 -3.26 3.58
C ALA A 80 12.39 -2.66 4.74
N ARG A 81 11.97 -1.40 4.56
CA ARG A 81 11.25 -0.61 5.55
C ARG A 81 9.84 -0.21 5.09
N PRO A 82 8.92 -1.18 4.89
CA PRO A 82 7.53 -0.87 4.52
C PRO A 82 6.76 -0.14 5.64
N ASP A 83 7.24 -0.20 6.88
CA ASP A 83 6.70 0.55 8.01
C ASP A 83 6.77 2.07 7.80
N ILE A 84 7.80 2.58 7.13
CA ILE A 84 7.92 4.00 6.77
C ILE A 84 6.80 4.40 5.81
N THR A 85 6.57 3.62 4.77
CA THR A 85 5.46 3.86 3.83
C THR A 85 4.10 3.83 4.53
N HIS A 86 3.91 2.89 5.48
CA HIS A 86 2.71 2.81 6.28
C HIS A 86 2.46 4.08 7.10
N GLN A 87 3.47 4.59 7.79
CA GLN A 87 3.36 5.83 8.58
C GLN A 87 3.09 7.05 7.69
N CYS A 88 3.75 7.15 6.55
CA CYS A 88 3.49 8.21 5.58
C CYS A 88 2.03 8.18 5.10
N LEU A 89 1.50 7.02 4.75
CA LEU A 89 0.11 6.87 4.32
C LEU A 89 -0.88 7.25 5.41
N LEU A 90 -0.67 6.80 6.64
CA LEU A 90 -1.53 7.17 7.77
C LEU A 90 -1.57 8.69 7.96
N THR A 91 -0.41 9.33 7.94
CA THR A 91 -0.31 10.78 8.13
C THR A 91 -0.97 11.55 6.98
N LEU A 92 -0.71 11.17 5.74
CA LEU A 92 -1.24 11.86 4.56
C LEU A 92 -2.75 11.69 4.44
N LEU A 93 -3.27 10.47 4.60
CA LEU A 93 -4.71 10.21 4.47
C LEU A 93 -5.54 10.79 5.61
N ASP A 94 -4.97 10.94 6.79
CA ASP A 94 -5.64 11.61 7.92
C ASP A 94 -5.50 13.13 7.89
N SER A 95 -4.75 13.69 6.96
CA SER A 95 -4.51 15.13 6.88
C SER A 95 -5.80 15.92 6.57
N PRO A 96 -5.93 17.17 7.05
CA PRO A 96 -7.04 18.04 6.69
C PRO A 96 -7.14 18.27 5.19
N LEU A 97 -6.01 18.28 4.48
CA LEU A 97 -5.95 18.45 3.03
C LEU A 97 -6.62 17.29 2.31
N ASN A 98 -6.40 16.05 2.76
CA ASN A 98 -7.08 14.88 2.21
C ASN A 98 -8.58 14.90 2.51
N LYS A 99 -8.96 15.29 3.73
CA LYS A 99 -10.37 15.43 4.12
C LYS A 99 -11.10 16.50 3.31
N ALA A 100 -10.40 17.55 2.88
CA ALA A 100 -10.93 18.57 1.98
C ALA A 100 -10.97 18.14 0.50
N GLY A 101 -10.57 16.92 0.17
CA GLY A 101 -10.54 16.42 -1.20
C GLY A 101 -9.46 17.06 -2.09
N ARG A 102 -8.40 17.61 -1.49
CA ARG A 102 -7.32 18.34 -2.19
C ARG A 102 -5.98 17.63 -2.18
N LEU A 103 -5.95 16.37 -1.83
CA LEU A 103 -4.74 15.56 -1.83
C LEU A 103 -4.92 14.33 -2.73
N GLN A 104 -3.90 14.02 -3.50
CA GLN A 104 -3.76 12.76 -4.21
C GLN A 104 -2.40 12.16 -3.89
N VAL A 105 -2.39 10.91 -3.45
CA VAL A 105 -1.16 10.20 -3.09
C VAL A 105 -0.86 9.11 -4.09
N TYR A 106 0.38 9.05 -4.51
CA TYR A 106 0.94 7.97 -5.33
C TYR A 106 2.10 7.32 -4.58
N ILE A 107 2.28 6.03 -4.79
CA ILE A 107 3.42 5.28 -4.28
C ILE A 107 4.18 4.74 -5.48
N HIS A 108 5.45 5.09 -5.59
CA HIS A 108 6.36 4.54 -6.58
C HIS A 108 7.32 3.59 -5.87
N THR A 109 7.19 2.31 -6.16
CA THR A 109 7.99 1.27 -5.49
C THR A 109 9.39 1.17 -6.10
N VAL A 110 10.32 0.61 -5.33
CA VAL A 110 11.70 0.32 -5.80
C VAL A 110 11.70 -0.55 -7.06
N LYS A 111 10.68 -1.40 -7.23
CA LYS A 111 10.51 -2.24 -8.43
C LYS A 111 9.88 -1.52 -9.62
N GLY A 112 9.63 -0.22 -9.52
CA GLY A 112 9.04 0.56 -10.61
C GLY A 112 7.52 0.48 -10.74
N THR A 113 6.83 -0.09 -9.76
CA THR A 113 5.36 -0.13 -9.75
C THR A 113 4.81 1.18 -9.21
N LEU A 114 3.93 1.83 -9.98
CA LEU A 114 3.21 3.02 -9.55
C LEU A 114 1.81 2.63 -9.06
N ILE A 115 1.50 3.01 -7.83
CA ILE A 115 0.22 2.73 -7.16
C ILE A 115 -0.48 4.05 -6.90
N GLU A 116 -1.67 4.21 -7.44
CA GLU A 116 -2.56 5.31 -7.10
C GLU A 116 -3.34 4.95 -5.83
N VAL A 117 -3.26 5.81 -4.82
CA VAL A 117 -3.96 5.60 -3.55
C VAL A 117 -5.31 6.32 -3.59
N ASN A 118 -6.39 5.57 -3.43
CA ASN A 118 -7.71 6.18 -3.33
C ASN A 118 -7.79 7.04 -2.05
N PRO A 119 -8.17 8.32 -2.13
CA PRO A 119 -8.25 9.22 -0.98
C PRO A 119 -9.19 8.73 0.15
N HIS A 120 -10.12 7.86 -0.17
CA HIS A 120 -11.11 7.33 0.79
C HIS A 120 -10.73 5.97 1.36
N VAL A 121 -9.61 5.40 0.94
CA VAL A 121 -9.16 4.11 1.48
C VAL A 121 -8.86 4.24 2.97
N ARG A 122 -9.28 3.24 3.72
CA ARG A 122 -8.96 3.12 5.15
C ARG A 122 -7.74 2.23 5.29
N ILE A 123 -6.61 2.85 5.58
CA ILE A 123 -5.38 2.11 5.87
C ILE A 123 -5.47 1.51 7.27
N PRO A 124 -5.15 0.21 7.45
CA PRO A 124 -5.07 -0.40 8.77
C PRO A 124 -4.11 0.35 9.69
N ARG A 125 -4.52 0.62 10.93
CA ARG A 125 -3.72 1.38 11.89
C ARG A 125 -2.49 0.61 12.38
N THR A 126 -2.57 -0.71 12.42
CA THR A 126 -1.46 -1.55 12.84
C THR A 126 -0.65 -2.02 11.65
N PHE A 127 0.67 -1.99 11.78
CA PHE A 127 1.57 -2.43 10.72
C PHE A 127 1.33 -3.91 10.33
N LYS A 128 1.04 -4.78 11.29
CA LYS A 128 0.76 -6.19 11.02
C LYS A 128 -0.41 -6.41 10.05
N ARG A 129 -1.51 -5.67 10.24
CA ARG A 129 -2.67 -5.73 9.33
C ARG A 129 -2.37 -5.09 7.98
N PHE A 130 -1.66 -3.97 7.99
CA PHE A 130 -1.20 -3.32 6.77
C PHE A 130 -0.30 -4.24 5.95
N SER A 131 0.69 -4.87 6.57
CA SER A 131 1.61 -5.81 5.92
C SER A 131 0.88 -6.99 5.29
N GLY A 132 -0.11 -7.56 5.97
CA GLY A 132 -0.92 -8.65 5.42
C GLY A 132 -1.73 -8.23 4.19
N LEU A 133 -2.38 -7.06 4.24
CA LEU A 133 -3.18 -6.51 3.14
C LEU A 133 -2.29 -6.17 1.94
N MET A 134 -1.19 -5.47 2.16
CA MET A 134 -0.27 -5.06 1.10
C MET A 134 0.47 -6.24 0.48
N GLY A 135 0.81 -7.26 1.27
CA GLY A 135 1.40 -8.48 0.74
C GLY A 135 0.50 -9.18 -0.27
N GLN A 136 -0.80 -9.25 -0.01
CA GLN A 136 -1.79 -9.77 -0.95
C GLN A 136 -1.92 -8.88 -2.19
N LEU A 137 -2.03 -7.56 -1.99
CA LEU A 137 -2.17 -6.61 -3.10
C LEU A 137 -0.96 -6.65 -4.04
N MET A 138 0.25 -6.69 -3.50
CA MET A 138 1.48 -6.75 -4.30
C MET A 138 1.60 -8.06 -5.08
N MET A 139 1.08 -9.16 -4.55
CA MET A 139 1.00 -10.41 -5.28
C MET A 139 0.14 -10.26 -6.55
N PHE A 140 -1.03 -9.65 -6.45
CA PHE A 140 -1.91 -9.44 -7.60
C PHE A 140 -1.26 -8.52 -8.64
N THR A 141 -0.62 -7.44 -8.24
CA THR A 141 0.06 -6.53 -9.16
C THR A 141 1.23 -7.19 -9.89
N SER A 142 2.02 -8.04 -9.22
CA SER A 142 3.06 -8.83 -9.85
C SER A 142 2.53 -9.80 -10.91
N PHE A 143 1.36 -10.38 -10.66
CA PHE A 143 0.74 -11.32 -11.60
C PHE A 143 0.28 -10.62 -12.87
N PHE A 144 -0.28 -9.42 -12.78
CA PHE A 144 -0.72 -8.65 -13.94
C PHE A 144 0.42 -7.98 -14.70
N ALA A 145 1.53 -7.65 -14.06
CA ALA A 145 2.70 -7.05 -14.71
C ALA A 145 3.48 -8.07 -15.60
N HIS A 146 3.28 -9.37 -15.38
CA HIS A 146 3.98 -10.44 -16.14
C HIS A 146 3.23 -10.86 -17.42
N THR A 147 2.07 -10.27 -17.69
CA THR A 147 1.22 -10.64 -18.83
C THR A 147 1.28 -9.62 -19.99
N ARG A 148 2.36 -8.84 -20.08
CA ARG A 148 2.63 -7.96 -21.24
C ARG A 148 3.90 -8.38 -21.96
#